data_dd865f6d226c1b27a94ab43c05347339
#
_entry.id   dd865f6d226c1b27a94ab43c05347339
#
_cell.length_a   1.000
_cell.length_b   1.000
_cell.length_c   1.000
_cell.angle_alpha   90.00
_cell.angle_beta   90.00
_cell.angle_gamma   90.00
#
_symmetry.space_group_name_H-M   'P 1'
#
loop_
_entity.id
_entity.type
_entity.pdbx_description
1 polymer ?
#
loop_
_entity_poly.entity_id
_entity_poly.type
_entity_poly.pdbx_seq_one_letter_code
_entity_poly.pdbx_strand_id
1 'polypeptide(L)'
;MLKKEEMITLLKNDVVPALGCTEPVCVALCAANAGKMTENKIRSIEVEVNAGIYKNGMSAGIPGCDYVGLPYAAALGAYLKNPEKGLELLEDITPEILEQMKELCGMAAVSVKIKEQEQGLYVKCKIKTEADMITSVIRGTHTNLVYLEKNGKIIYEKNQENGQASDNALIETLKQMTIAQIRQVADTASEEELHFLMDGVEMNERLAAYSEDKKVGVGIADTLRSEKGSEMLKNDLLTRIMLKVSSAAESRLDGCPLPTMSSSGAGTKGLVVILPVSEAADALEVSMEKKVRALAIAHLVNRYINAYIGKLSPMCSCVMASSTAASVGIAYLLGGSDEQLGYAVRNMSGTVTGMICDGGKVGCAMKVATGSSAALLCALTAVHDAPLRVSDGICAETPEDCIRHMAQIGNQGMAQTDKEIIHIMEQKK
;
A
#
# COMPACT_ATOMS: atom_id res chain seq x y z
N MET A 1 -4.91 -7.66 25.33
CA MET A 1 -3.98 -8.41 24.44
C MET A 1 -4.81 -9.32 23.54
N LEU A 2 -4.50 -9.36 22.24
CA LEU A 2 -5.15 -10.29 21.30
C LEU A 2 -4.90 -11.74 21.74
N LYS A 3 -5.91 -12.58 21.56
CA LYS A 3 -5.74 -14.04 21.64
C LYS A 3 -5.14 -14.54 20.31
N LYS A 4 -4.58 -15.75 20.31
CA LYS A 4 -3.97 -16.35 19.11
C LYS A 4 -4.95 -16.38 17.92
N GLU A 5 -6.17 -16.81 18.14
CA GLU A 5 -7.22 -16.93 17.10
C GLU A 5 -7.63 -15.55 16.54
N GLU A 6 -7.68 -14.54 17.41
CA GLU A 6 -7.97 -13.15 17.02
C GLU A 6 -6.82 -12.57 16.18
N MET A 7 -5.57 -12.87 16.56
CA MET A 7 -4.38 -12.50 15.79
C MET A 7 -4.40 -13.13 14.39
N ILE A 8 -4.66 -14.45 14.29
CA ILE A 8 -4.74 -15.15 13.00
C ILE A 8 -5.86 -14.57 12.14
N THR A 9 -7.02 -14.28 12.73
CA THR A 9 -8.15 -13.64 12.03
C THR A 9 -7.73 -12.27 11.50
N LEU A 10 -7.08 -11.44 12.33
CA LEU A 10 -6.60 -10.12 11.91
C LEU A 10 -5.59 -10.23 10.76
N LEU A 11 -4.64 -11.16 10.83
CA LEU A 11 -3.67 -11.42 9.77
C LEU A 11 -4.36 -11.83 8.46
N LYS A 12 -5.30 -12.77 8.49
CA LYS A 12 -6.03 -13.24 7.31
C LYS A 12 -6.88 -12.13 6.66
N ASN A 13 -7.41 -11.20 7.46
CA ASN A 13 -8.18 -10.06 6.94
C ASN A 13 -7.28 -8.96 6.36
N ASP A 14 -6.05 -8.83 6.85
CA ASP A 14 -5.11 -7.74 6.49
C ASP A 14 -4.15 -8.14 5.36
N VAL A 15 -3.77 -9.43 5.30
CA VAL A 15 -2.83 -9.99 4.33
C VAL A 15 -3.62 -10.66 3.22
N VAL A 16 -3.96 -9.86 2.20
CA VAL A 16 -4.82 -10.29 1.09
C VAL A 16 -4.23 -9.88 -0.25
N PRO A 17 -4.45 -10.66 -1.33
CA PRO A 17 -4.04 -10.28 -2.67
C PRO A 17 -4.67 -8.98 -3.13
N ALA A 18 -3.92 -8.18 -3.89
CA ALA A 18 -4.38 -6.95 -4.54
C ALA A 18 -3.73 -6.80 -5.92
N LEU A 19 -4.52 -6.43 -6.93
CA LEU A 19 -4.04 -6.17 -8.27
C LEU A 19 -3.88 -4.66 -8.48
N GLY A 20 -2.71 -4.23 -8.92
CA GLY A 20 -2.44 -2.83 -9.24
C GLY A 20 -2.47 -1.89 -8.03
N CYS A 21 -2.56 -0.59 -8.30
CA CYS A 21 -2.72 0.44 -7.28
C CYS A 21 -4.22 0.60 -6.94
N THR A 22 -4.55 0.55 -5.65
CA THR A 22 -5.95 0.54 -5.19
C THR A 22 -6.72 1.82 -5.50
N GLU A 23 -6.05 2.96 -5.61
CA GLU A 23 -6.67 4.25 -5.89
C GLU A 23 -7.22 4.37 -7.32
N PRO A 24 -6.46 4.06 -8.40
CA PRO A 24 -7.02 3.97 -9.75
C PRO A 24 -8.14 2.93 -9.86
N VAL A 25 -7.97 1.75 -9.23
CA VAL A 25 -8.99 0.70 -9.24
C VAL A 25 -10.28 1.17 -8.56
N CYS A 26 -10.19 1.90 -7.46
CA CYS A 26 -11.36 2.48 -6.77
C CYS A 26 -12.11 3.47 -7.67
N VAL A 27 -11.37 4.31 -8.40
CA VAL A 27 -11.98 5.25 -9.37
C VAL A 27 -12.62 4.49 -10.53
N ALA A 28 -11.95 3.46 -11.08
CA ALA A 28 -12.51 2.61 -12.12
C ALA A 28 -13.77 1.88 -11.63
N LEU A 29 -13.76 1.35 -10.40
CA LEU A 29 -14.91 0.68 -9.80
C LEU A 29 -16.09 1.63 -9.59
N CYS A 30 -15.83 2.86 -9.15
CA CYS A 30 -16.87 3.88 -9.03
C CYS A 30 -17.48 4.17 -10.41
N ALA A 31 -16.65 4.36 -11.44
CA ALA A 31 -17.10 4.58 -12.81
C ALA A 31 -17.84 3.36 -13.39
N ALA A 32 -17.43 2.13 -13.08
CA ALA A 32 -18.09 0.91 -13.54
C ALA A 32 -19.51 0.77 -12.98
N ASN A 33 -19.73 1.13 -11.71
CA ASN A 33 -21.05 1.17 -11.11
C ASN A 33 -21.99 2.14 -11.86
N ALA A 34 -21.48 3.31 -12.27
CA ALA A 34 -22.27 4.24 -13.07
C ALA A 34 -22.43 3.77 -14.52
N GLY A 35 -21.36 3.26 -15.15
CA GLY A 35 -21.33 2.78 -16.53
C GLY A 35 -22.30 1.62 -16.79
N LYS A 36 -22.45 0.69 -15.81
CA LYS A 36 -23.41 -0.42 -15.87
C LYS A 36 -24.86 0.03 -16.01
N MET A 37 -25.19 1.26 -15.62
CA MET A 37 -26.55 1.80 -15.67
C MET A 37 -26.96 2.36 -17.04
N THR A 38 -26.07 2.33 -18.05
CA THR A 38 -26.40 2.86 -19.38
C THR A 38 -25.78 2.03 -20.49
N GLU A 39 -26.50 1.91 -21.61
CA GLU A 39 -25.99 1.39 -22.88
C GLU A 39 -25.71 2.53 -23.89
N ASN A 40 -26.06 3.76 -23.54
CA ASN A 40 -25.86 4.91 -24.42
C ASN A 40 -24.37 5.32 -24.46
N LYS A 41 -23.96 5.90 -25.62
CA LYS A 41 -22.58 6.39 -25.78
C LYS A 41 -22.23 7.45 -24.72
N ILE A 42 -21.14 7.24 -24.01
CA ILE A 42 -20.65 8.16 -22.98
C ILE A 42 -20.14 9.45 -23.66
N ARG A 43 -20.58 10.60 -23.18
CA ARG A 43 -20.17 11.93 -23.65
C ARG A 43 -19.12 12.57 -22.75
N SER A 44 -19.25 12.40 -21.43
CA SER A 44 -18.26 12.89 -20.48
C SER A 44 -18.32 12.13 -19.16
N ILE A 45 -17.18 12.13 -18.46
CA ILE A 45 -17.00 11.59 -17.11
C ILE A 45 -16.41 12.70 -16.24
N GLU A 46 -17.09 13.02 -15.15
CA GLU A 46 -16.61 13.93 -14.11
C GLU A 46 -16.35 13.14 -12.83
N VAL A 47 -15.14 13.19 -12.31
CA VAL A 47 -14.75 12.48 -11.08
C VAL A 47 -14.35 13.51 -10.02
N GLU A 48 -14.94 13.39 -8.83
CA GLU A 48 -14.53 14.12 -7.63
C GLU A 48 -13.93 13.14 -6.64
N VAL A 49 -12.74 13.43 -6.12
CA VAL A 49 -12.02 12.56 -5.17
C VAL A 49 -11.47 13.38 -4.00
N ASN A 50 -11.24 12.73 -2.85
CA ASN A 50 -10.47 13.37 -1.80
C ASN A 50 -8.99 13.53 -2.20
N ALA A 51 -8.27 14.42 -1.54
CA ALA A 51 -6.87 14.75 -1.82
C ALA A 51 -5.94 13.52 -1.85
N GLY A 52 -6.15 12.56 -0.96
CA GLY A 52 -5.34 11.33 -0.90
C GLY A 52 -5.50 10.44 -2.13
N ILE A 53 -6.72 10.19 -2.60
CA ILE A 53 -6.99 9.44 -3.84
C ILE A 53 -6.38 10.17 -5.04
N TYR A 54 -6.54 11.50 -5.12
CA TYR A 54 -5.93 12.30 -6.18
C TYR A 54 -4.41 12.14 -6.19
N LYS A 55 -3.76 12.42 -5.08
CA LYS A 55 -2.31 12.34 -4.94
C LYS A 55 -1.77 10.97 -5.31
N ASN A 56 -2.37 9.90 -4.77
CA ASN A 56 -1.86 8.54 -4.95
C ASN A 56 -2.20 7.93 -6.31
N GLY A 57 -3.27 8.36 -6.95
CA GLY A 57 -3.75 7.76 -8.19
C GLY A 57 -3.29 8.46 -9.47
N MET A 58 -2.94 9.76 -9.43
CA MET A 58 -2.66 10.56 -10.64
C MET A 58 -1.43 10.11 -11.44
N SER A 59 -0.47 9.45 -10.81
CA SER A 59 0.75 8.96 -11.46
C SER A 59 0.94 7.45 -11.34
N ALA A 60 -0.10 6.72 -10.91
CA ALA A 60 -0.04 5.28 -10.75
C ALA A 60 -0.37 4.57 -12.08
N GLY A 61 0.43 3.56 -12.42
CA GLY A 61 0.20 2.68 -13.57
C GLY A 61 -1.12 1.91 -13.43
N ILE A 62 -1.77 1.65 -14.54
CA ILE A 62 -3.02 0.91 -14.63
C ILE A 62 -2.69 -0.51 -15.14
N PRO A 63 -3.04 -1.57 -14.39
CA PRO A 63 -2.78 -2.94 -14.82
C PRO A 63 -3.37 -3.22 -16.21
N GLY A 64 -2.59 -3.90 -17.04
CA GLY A 64 -3.04 -4.33 -18.37
C GLY A 64 -2.99 -3.26 -19.47
N CYS A 65 -2.45 -2.06 -19.20
CA CYS A 65 -2.23 -1.04 -20.23
C CYS A 65 -1.07 -0.09 -19.88
N ASP A 66 -0.56 0.62 -20.88
CA ASP A 66 0.56 1.57 -20.76
C ASP A 66 0.12 2.97 -20.28
N TYR A 67 -1.07 3.09 -19.73
CA TYR A 67 -1.60 4.38 -19.27
C TYR A 67 -1.49 4.54 -17.75
N VAL A 68 -1.34 5.78 -17.31
CA VAL A 68 -1.23 6.13 -15.90
C VAL A 68 -2.26 7.19 -15.51
N GLY A 69 -2.82 7.07 -14.33
CA GLY A 69 -3.62 8.11 -13.71
C GLY A 69 -5.13 7.89 -13.73
N LEU A 70 -5.79 8.68 -12.93
CA LEU A 70 -7.22 8.56 -12.62
C LEU A 70 -8.16 8.81 -13.81
N PRO A 71 -7.86 9.73 -14.77
CA PRO A 71 -8.75 9.92 -15.94
C PRO A 71 -8.91 8.66 -16.76
N TYR A 72 -7.81 7.96 -17.04
CA TYR A 72 -7.82 6.71 -17.81
C TYR A 72 -8.51 5.59 -17.02
N ALA A 73 -8.25 5.49 -15.73
CA ALA A 73 -8.92 4.52 -14.86
C ALA A 73 -10.44 4.73 -14.84
N ALA A 74 -10.91 5.98 -14.77
CA ALA A 74 -12.34 6.31 -14.83
C ALA A 74 -12.98 5.89 -16.15
N ALA A 75 -12.31 6.18 -17.28
CA ALA A 75 -12.81 5.81 -18.60
C ALA A 75 -12.87 4.28 -18.78
N LEU A 76 -11.79 3.57 -18.39
CA LEU A 76 -11.77 2.09 -18.41
C LEU A 76 -12.91 1.50 -17.59
N GLY A 77 -13.07 1.94 -16.35
CA GLY A 77 -14.15 1.45 -15.48
C GLY A 77 -15.54 1.67 -16.07
N ALA A 78 -15.78 2.85 -16.65
CA ALA A 78 -17.06 3.18 -17.26
C ALA A 78 -17.44 2.28 -18.45
N TYR A 79 -16.45 1.77 -19.20
CA TYR A 79 -16.67 0.83 -20.31
C TYR A 79 -16.65 -0.64 -19.88
N LEU A 80 -15.90 -1.01 -18.84
CA LEU A 80 -15.87 -2.37 -18.29
C LEU A 80 -17.22 -2.81 -17.72
N LYS A 81 -17.96 -1.94 -17.07
CA LYS A 81 -19.34 -2.16 -16.59
C LYS A 81 -19.53 -3.39 -15.69
N ASN A 82 -18.46 -3.94 -15.10
CA ASN A 82 -18.48 -5.16 -14.28
C ASN A 82 -18.01 -4.91 -12.82
N PRO A 83 -18.77 -4.08 -12.04
CA PRO A 83 -18.34 -3.71 -10.69
C PRO A 83 -18.30 -4.89 -9.71
N GLU A 84 -18.90 -6.04 -10.01
CA GLU A 84 -18.89 -7.25 -9.19
C GLU A 84 -17.49 -7.84 -9.00
N LYS A 85 -16.57 -7.58 -9.95
CA LYS A 85 -15.16 -7.99 -9.82
C LYS A 85 -14.37 -7.21 -8.75
N GLY A 86 -14.94 -6.15 -8.20
CA GLY A 86 -14.27 -5.39 -7.14
C GLY A 86 -12.89 -4.90 -7.53
N LEU A 87 -11.86 -5.25 -6.76
CA LEU A 87 -10.47 -4.79 -7.01
C LEU A 87 -9.77 -5.51 -8.18
N GLU A 88 -10.40 -6.54 -8.77
CA GLU A 88 -9.89 -7.25 -9.95
C GLU A 88 -10.53 -6.76 -11.26
N LEU A 89 -11.32 -5.68 -11.20
CA LEU A 89 -12.06 -5.14 -12.34
C LEU A 89 -11.21 -4.94 -13.60
N LEU A 90 -9.96 -4.49 -13.44
CA LEU A 90 -9.07 -4.15 -14.55
C LEU A 90 -8.44 -5.37 -15.26
N GLU A 91 -8.71 -6.59 -14.80
CA GLU A 91 -8.31 -7.81 -15.52
C GLU A 91 -9.05 -8.00 -16.85
N ASP A 92 -10.26 -7.45 -16.96
CA ASP A 92 -11.13 -7.61 -18.13
C ASP A 92 -10.84 -6.57 -19.24
N ILE A 93 -9.75 -5.84 -19.20
CA ILE A 93 -9.40 -4.86 -20.23
C ILE A 93 -9.17 -5.58 -21.57
N THR A 94 -9.95 -5.20 -22.60
CA THR A 94 -9.80 -5.67 -23.97
C THR A 94 -9.28 -4.57 -24.89
N PRO A 95 -8.74 -4.91 -26.08
CA PRO A 95 -8.32 -3.89 -27.06
C PRO A 95 -9.45 -2.92 -27.44
N GLU A 96 -10.70 -3.37 -27.52
CA GLU A 96 -11.85 -2.55 -27.83
C GLU A 96 -12.13 -1.51 -26.74
N ILE A 97 -12.03 -1.92 -25.46
CA ILE A 97 -12.19 -1.02 -24.31
C ILE A 97 -11.06 0.01 -24.26
N LEU A 98 -9.83 -0.40 -24.60
CA LEU A 98 -8.69 0.51 -24.69
C LEU A 98 -8.91 1.59 -25.76
N GLU A 99 -9.44 1.23 -26.93
CA GLU A 99 -9.75 2.20 -27.98
C GLU A 99 -10.87 3.17 -27.59
N GLN A 100 -11.94 2.68 -26.95
CA GLN A 100 -13.01 3.53 -26.44
C GLN A 100 -12.49 4.51 -25.37
N MET A 101 -11.62 4.05 -24.48
CA MET A 101 -10.97 4.88 -23.47
C MET A 101 -10.10 5.96 -24.12
N LYS A 102 -9.28 5.61 -25.13
CA LYS A 102 -8.44 6.56 -25.87
C LYS A 102 -9.28 7.64 -26.57
N GLU A 103 -10.35 7.24 -27.26
CA GLU A 103 -11.28 8.17 -27.92
C GLU A 103 -11.84 9.18 -26.89
N LEU A 104 -12.37 8.70 -25.75
CA LEU A 104 -12.99 9.55 -24.76
C LEU A 104 -11.99 10.49 -24.07
N CYS A 105 -10.83 9.98 -23.69
CA CYS A 105 -9.77 10.79 -23.06
C CYS A 105 -9.14 11.78 -24.06
N GLY A 106 -8.98 11.38 -25.31
CA GLY A 106 -8.48 12.26 -26.38
C GLY A 106 -9.38 13.47 -26.67
N MET A 107 -10.68 13.35 -26.41
CA MET A 107 -11.64 14.48 -26.49
C MET A 107 -11.63 15.38 -25.25
N ALA A 108 -10.72 15.16 -24.29
CA ALA A 108 -10.71 15.84 -22.98
C ALA A 108 -12.05 15.74 -22.22
N ALA A 109 -12.80 14.67 -22.49
CA ALA A 109 -14.13 14.46 -21.93
C ALA A 109 -14.12 13.83 -20.51
N VAL A 110 -12.93 13.52 -19.98
CA VAL A 110 -12.75 12.96 -18.62
C VAL A 110 -12.02 13.97 -17.75
N SER A 111 -12.63 14.35 -16.65
CA SER A 111 -12.04 15.29 -15.69
C SER A 111 -12.00 14.69 -14.27
N VAL A 112 -10.92 14.98 -13.55
CA VAL A 112 -10.75 14.60 -12.14
C VAL A 112 -10.44 15.83 -11.33
N LYS A 113 -11.21 16.06 -10.26
CA LYS A 113 -11.08 17.22 -9.37
C LYS A 113 -10.99 16.77 -7.92
N ILE A 114 -10.31 17.58 -7.13
CA ILE A 114 -10.24 17.39 -5.68
C ILE A 114 -11.48 18.03 -5.03
N LYS A 115 -12.11 17.29 -4.12
CA LYS A 115 -13.13 17.78 -3.22
C LYS A 115 -12.50 18.04 -1.85
N GLU A 116 -12.13 19.30 -1.60
CA GLU A 116 -11.28 19.69 -0.46
C GLU A 116 -11.86 19.37 0.92
N GLN A 117 -13.19 19.35 1.05
CA GLN A 117 -13.87 19.14 2.34
C GLN A 117 -14.00 17.67 2.75
N GLU A 118 -13.65 16.72 1.87
CA GLU A 118 -13.81 15.30 2.14
C GLU A 118 -12.60 14.74 2.88
N GLN A 119 -12.85 14.33 4.12
CA GLN A 119 -11.87 13.61 4.93
C GLN A 119 -12.08 12.09 4.76
N GLY A 120 -10.99 11.36 4.57
CA GLY A 120 -11.04 9.92 4.33
C GLY A 120 -11.24 9.56 2.85
N LEU A 121 -11.46 8.28 2.56
CA LEU A 121 -11.63 7.79 1.20
C LEU A 121 -12.97 8.25 0.61
N TYR A 122 -12.90 8.95 -0.52
CA TYR A 122 -14.05 9.43 -1.25
C TYR A 122 -13.79 9.44 -2.75
N VAL A 123 -14.69 8.84 -3.51
CA VAL A 123 -14.75 8.92 -4.97
C VAL A 123 -16.20 9.09 -5.38
N LYS A 124 -16.50 10.15 -6.17
CA LYS A 124 -17.77 10.33 -6.85
C LYS A 124 -17.52 10.38 -8.33
N CYS A 125 -18.24 9.58 -9.08
CA CYS A 125 -18.21 9.57 -10.53
C CYS A 125 -19.57 9.98 -11.09
N LYS A 126 -19.56 10.91 -12.05
CA LYS A 126 -20.75 11.33 -12.80
C LYS A 126 -20.53 11.09 -14.28
N ILE A 127 -21.35 10.23 -14.87
CA ILE A 127 -21.34 9.92 -16.30
C ILE A 127 -22.50 10.62 -16.99
N LYS A 128 -22.21 11.31 -18.08
CA LYS A 128 -23.21 11.92 -18.97
C LYS A 128 -23.21 11.23 -20.31
N THR A 129 -24.40 10.88 -20.79
CA THR A 129 -24.68 10.44 -22.16
C THR A 129 -25.62 11.42 -22.84
N GLU A 130 -26.17 11.09 -24.01
CA GLU A 130 -27.22 11.91 -24.65
C GLU A 130 -28.54 11.84 -23.87
N ALA A 131 -28.84 10.70 -23.23
CA ALA A 131 -30.14 10.46 -22.58
C ALA A 131 -30.04 10.33 -21.06
N ASP A 132 -28.85 10.00 -20.53
CA ASP A 132 -28.70 9.64 -19.13
C ASP A 132 -27.69 10.54 -18.40
N MET A 133 -27.97 10.78 -17.14
CA MET A 133 -27.04 11.32 -16.15
C MET A 133 -26.99 10.35 -14.96
N ILE A 134 -25.83 9.75 -14.73
CA ILE A 134 -25.65 8.74 -13.71
C ILE A 134 -24.58 9.20 -12.71
N THR A 135 -24.85 9.04 -11.43
CA THR A 135 -23.92 9.37 -10.35
C THR A 135 -23.73 8.16 -9.45
N SER A 136 -22.47 7.82 -9.17
CA SER A 136 -22.09 6.79 -8.18
C SER A 136 -21.11 7.37 -7.17
N VAL A 137 -21.13 6.85 -5.92
CA VAL A 137 -20.21 7.29 -4.85
C VAL A 137 -19.69 6.06 -4.10
N ILE A 138 -18.36 6.00 -3.98
CA ILE A 138 -17.64 5.08 -3.09
C ILE A 138 -17.08 5.88 -1.93
N ARG A 139 -17.23 5.35 -0.68
CA ARG A 139 -16.78 6.05 0.53
C ARG A 139 -16.27 5.08 1.60
N GLY A 140 -15.23 5.48 2.35
CA GLY A 140 -14.71 4.77 3.52
C GLY A 140 -13.75 3.63 3.19
N THR A 141 -14.09 2.74 2.26
CA THR A 141 -13.20 1.71 1.70
C THR A 141 -13.26 1.72 0.18
N HIS A 142 -12.23 1.13 -0.47
CA HIS A 142 -12.08 1.19 -1.92
C HIS A 142 -13.20 0.50 -2.72
N THR A 143 -13.99 -0.36 -2.09
CA THR A 143 -15.08 -1.13 -2.72
C THR A 143 -16.48 -0.79 -2.19
N ASN A 144 -16.59 0.10 -1.20
CA ASN A 144 -17.86 0.37 -0.54
C ASN A 144 -18.68 1.41 -1.33
N LEU A 145 -19.52 0.94 -2.27
CA LEU A 145 -20.52 1.77 -2.93
C LEU A 145 -21.54 2.23 -1.87
N VAL A 146 -21.76 3.53 -1.77
CA VAL A 146 -22.73 4.12 -0.83
C VAL A 146 -23.88 4.84 -1.51
N TYR A 147 -23.75 5.18 -2.80
CA TYR A 147 -24.78 5.88 -3.53
C TYR A 147 -24.75 5.57 -5.03
N LEU A 148 -25.92 5.40 -5.64
CA LEU A 148 -26.10 5.27 -7.08
C LEU A 148 -27.42 5.94 -7.49
N GLU A 149 -27.34 6.85 -8.47
CA GLU A 149 -28.48 7.61 -8.99
C GLU A 149 -28.47 7.60 -10.52
N LYS A 150 -29.65 7.54 -11.14
CA LYS A 150 -29.84 7.73 -12.59
C LYS A 150 -30.97 8.72 -12.83
N ASN A 151 -30.70 9.81 -13.56
CA ASN A 151 -31.68 10.84 -13.96
C ASN A 151 -32.49 11.42 -12.78
N GLY A 152 -31.83 11.68 -11.64
CA GLY A 152 -32.46 12.19 -10.42
C GLY A 152 -33.18 11.14 -9.59
N LYS A 153 -33.24 9.88 -10.04
CA LYS A 153 -33.83 8.78 -9.26
C LYS A 153 -32.73 8.00 -8.54
N ILE A 154 -32.81 7.93 -7.23
CA ILE A 154 -31.92 7.11 -6.39
C ILE A 154 -32.22 5.63 -6.67
N ILE A 155 -31.20 4.88 -7.07
CA ILE A 155 -31.24 3.44 -7.33
C ILE A 155 -30.73 2.67 -6.11
N TYR A 156 -29.70 3.21 -5.45
CA TYR A 156 -29.09 2.61 -4.27
C TYR A 156 -28.57 3.69 -3.35
N GLU A 157 -28.86 3.55 -2.07
CA GLU A 157 -28.31 4.39 -1.00
C GLU A 157 -28.09 3.53 0.24
N LYS A 158 -26.88 3.59 0.76
CA LYS A 158 -26.49 2.85 1.97
C LYS A 158 -26.44 3.81 3.15
N ASN A 159 -27.30 3.59 4.13
CA ASN A 159 -27.23 4.28 5.41
C ASN A 159 -25.88 3.95 6.08
N GLN A 160 -25.20 4.97 6.63
CA GLN A 160 -23.82 4.87 7.13
C GLN A 160 -23.62 3.99 8.37
N GLU A 161 -24.65 3.30 8.83
CA GLU A 161 -24.60 2.45 10.03
C GLU A 161 -24.64 0.97 9.64
N ASN A 162 -23.50 0.29 9.78
CA ASN A 162 -23.28 -1.16 9.86
C ASN A 162 -22.40 -1.75 8.75
N GLY A 163 -21.15 -2.04 9.11
CA GLY A 163 -20.29 -2.90 8.29
C GLY A 163 -18.83 -3.05 8.69
N GLN A 164 -18.33 -2.37 9.72
CA GLN A 164 -16.91 -2.43 10.12
C GLN A 164 -16.68 -2.65 11.63
N ALA A 165 -17.66 -3.11 12.37
CA ALA A 165 -17.57 -3.17 13.84
C ALA A 165 -16.55 -4.20 14.35
N SER A 166 -16.39 -5.37 13.69
CA SER A 166 -15.52 -6.45 14.18
C SER A 166 -14.03 -6.20 13.94
N ASP A 167 -13.66 -5.76 12.74
CA ASP A 167 -12.26 -5.51 12.40
C ASP A 167 -11.70 -4.30 13.16
N ASN A 168 -12.52 -3.27 13.35
CA ASN A 168 -12.14 -2.12 14.17
C ASN A 168 -11.87 -2.51 15.63
N ALA A 169 -12.61 -3.45 16.21
CA ALA A 169 -12.39 -3.91 17.59
C ALA A 169 -11.04 -4.62 17.74
N LEU A 170 -10.65 -5.48 16.79
CA LEU A 170 -9.34 -6.16 16.82
C LEU A 170 -8.19 -5.16 16.66
N ILE A 171 -8.35 -4.16 15.80
CA ILE A 171 -7.36 -3.11 15.61
C ILE A 171 -7.22 -2.24 16.85
N GLU A 172 -8.31 -1.86 17.51
CA GLU A 172 -8.25 -1.12 18.78
C GLU A 172 -7.61 -1.96 19.89
N THR A 173 -7.86 -3.28 19.92
CA THR A 173 -7.16 -4.18 20.84
C THR A 173 -5.66 -4.24 20.52
N LEU A 174 -5.29 -4.34 19.24
CA LEU A 174 -3.88 -4.32 18.82
C LEU A 174 -3.18 -3.01 19.26
N LYS A 175 -3.82 -1.85 19.12
CA LYS A 175 -3.28 -0.54 19.54
C LYS A 175 -2.96 -0.45 21.03
N GLN A 176 -3.60 -1.27 21.86
CA GLN A 176 -3.32 -1.30 23.29
C GLN A 176 -2.17 -2.27 23.67
N MET A 177 -1.62 -2.99 22.70
CA MET A 177 -0.51 -3.92 22.92
C MET A 177 0.83 -3.19 22.84
N THR A 178 1.85 -3.79 23.45
CA THR A 178 3.26 -3.43 23.24
C THR A 178 3.87 -4.28 22.14
N ILE A 179 5.00 -3.84 21.57
CA ILE A 179 5.77 -4.63 20.57
C ILE A 179 6.15 -5.99 21.14
N ALA A 180 6.56 -6.05 22.42
CA ALA A 180 6.82 -7.30 23.12
C ALA A 180 5.59 -8.23 23.17
N GLN A 181 4.40 -7.70 23.44
CA GLN A 181 3.16 -8.49 23.46
C GLN A 181 2.76 -8.97 22.06
N ILE A 182 3.03 -8.18 21.02
CA ILE A 182 2.82 -8.61 19.62
C ILE A 182 3.72 -9.82 19.30
N ARG A 183 5.00 -9.75 19.66
CA ARG A 183 5.93 -10.89 19.53
C ARG A 183 5.44 -12.11 20.32
N GLN A 184 5.06 -11.92 21.59
CA GLN A 184 4.61 -13.01 22.45
C GLN A 184 3.39 -13.73 21.88
N VAL A 185 2.38 -13.03 21.36
CA VAL A 185 1.20 -13.69 20.76
C VAL A 185 1.56 -14.42 19.47
N ALA A 186 2.46 -13.87 18.64
CA ALA A 186 2.92 -14.54 17.42
C ALA A 186 3.69 -15.85 17.72
N ASP A 187 4.48 -15.87 18.81
CA ASP A 187 5.21 -17.07 19.24
C ASP A 187 4.28 -18.22 19.71
N THR A 188 3.01 -17.93 20.04
CA THR A 188 2.05 -18.97 20.44
C THR A 188 1.49 -19.73 19.22
N ALA A 189 1.64 -19.23 18.01
CA ALA A 189 1.14 -19.86 16.81
C ALA A 189 2.13 -20.88 16.26
N SER A 190 1.61 -22.00 15.75
CA SER A 190 2.40 -23.02 15.09
C SER A 190 2.75 -22.61 13.64
N GLU A 191 3.72 -23.32 13.05
CA GLU A 191 4.05 -23.18 11.64
C GLU A 191 2.82 -23.36 10.74
N GLU A 192 2.03 -24.42 10.97
CA GLU A 192 0.84 -24.75 10.19
C GLU A 192 -0.20 -23.63 10.22
N GLU A 193 -0.43 -23.03 11.40
CA GLU A 193 -1.39 -21.95 11.60
C GLU A 193 -0.99 -20.65 10.84
N LEU A 194 0.30 -20.40 10.63
CA LEU A 194 0.85 -19.23 9.97
C LEU A 194 1.34 -19.49 8.54
N HIS A 195 1.30 -20.72 8.05
CA HIS A 195 1.87 -21.11 6.75
C HIS A 195 1.26 -20.33 5.57
N PHE A 196 0.00 -19.89 5.69
CA PHE A 196 -0.66 -19.03 4.67
C PHE A 196 0.10 -17.74 4.37
N LEU A 197 0.98 -17.27 5.25
CA LEU A 197 1.83 -16.12 5.00
C LEU A 197 2.88 -16.37 3.91
N MET A 198 3.20 -17.64 3.63
CA MET A 198 4.10 -18.03 2.56
C MET A 198 3.51 -17.77 1.17
N ASP A 199 2.17 -17.81 1.03
CA ASP A 199 1.50 -17.41 -0.22
C ASP A 199 1.90 -15.98 -0.61
N GLY A 200 2.09 -15.11 0.40
CA GLY A 200 2.54 -13.75 0.21
C GLY A 200 3.99 -13.64 -0.26
N VAL A 201 4.86 -14.51 0.22
CA VAL A 201 6.25 -14.60 -0.22
C VAL A 201 6.29 -14.98 -1.69
N GLU A 202 5.65 -16.12 -2.06
CA GLU A 202 5.62 -16.60 -3.44
C GLU A 202 5.03 -15.57 -4.42
N MET A 203 3.93 -14.94 -4.03
CA MET A 203 3.26 -13.93 -4.87
C MET A 203 4.17 -12.72 -5.13
N ASN A 204 4.81 -12.21 -4.10
CA ASN A 204 5.66 -11.03 -4.19
C ASN A 204 7.01 -11.33 -4.86
N GLU A 205 7.53 -12.54 -4.74
CA GLU A 205 8.72 -13.00 -5.48
C GLU A 205 8.44 -13.15 -6.98
N ARG A 206 7.28 -13.70 -7.36
CA ARG A 206 6.85 -13.74 -8.78
C ARG A 206 6.77 -12.33 -9.38
N LEU A 207 6.27 -11.38 -8.60
CA LEU A 207 6.21 -9.98 -9.03
C LEU A 207 7.62 -9.35 -9.17
N ALA A 208 8.56 -9.70 -8.29
CA ALA A 208 9.95 -9.27 -8.41
C ALA A 208 10.63 -9.87 -9.66
N ALA A 209 10.42 -11.14 -9.92
CA ALA A 209 10.97 -11.85 -11.08
C ALA A 209 10.43 -11.30 -12.42
N TYR A 210 9.22 -10.71 -12.43
CA TYR A 210 8.64 -10.14 -13.66
C TYR A 210 9.54 -9.10 -14.33
N SER A 211 10.34 -8.35 -13.57
CA SER A 211 11.28 -7.35 -14.09
C SER A 211 12.61 -7.94 -14.59
N GLU A 212 12.83 -9.26 -14.48
CA GLU A 212 14.08 -9.87 -14.95
C GLU A 212 14.11 -9.98 -16.48
N ASP A 213 12.95 -10.31 -17.06
CA ASP A 213 12.80 -10.50 -18.52
C ASP A 213 12.13 -9.31 -19.23
N LYS A 214 11.68 -8.32 -18.48
CA LYS A 214 10.90 -7.20 -19.01
C LYS A 214 11.44 -5.88 -18.49
N LYS A 215 11.63 -4.95 -19.40
CA LYS A 215 11.96 -3.57 -19.02
C LYS A 215 10.71 -2.93 -18.41
N VAL A 216 10.75 -2.69 -17.11
CA VAL A 216 9.68 -2.04 -16.34
C VAL A 216 10.24 -0.88 -15.53
N GLY A 217 9.38 0.08 -15.25
CA GLY A 217 9.71 1.18 -14.38
C GLY A 217 10.72 2.16 -14.96
N VAL A 218 11.53 2.72 -14.07
CA VAL A 218 12.59 3.69 -14.42
C VAL A 218 14.00 3.05 -14.45
N GLY A 219 14.08 1.73 -14.23
CA GLY A 219 15.32 0.97 -14.34
C GLY A 219 16.17 0.94 -13.06
N ILE A 220 15.56 1.04 -11.89
CA ILE A 220 16.27 0.93 -10.60
C ILE A 220 16.82 -0.49 -10.44
N ALA A 221 15.96 -1.49 -10.65
CA ALA A 221 16.36 -2.90 -10.57
C ALA A 221 17.41 -3.25 -11.62
N ASP A 222 17.27 -2.77 -12.86
CA ASP A 222 18.25 -2.96 -13.92
C ASP A 222 19.61 -2.33 -13.57
N THR A 223 19.58 -1.16 -12.94
CA THR A 223 20.79 -0.50 -12.45
C THR A 223 21.51 -1.34 -11.40
N LEU A 224 20.76 -1.91 -10.45
CA LEU A 224 21.32 -2.79 -9.41
C LEU A 224 21.88 -4.10 -9.98
N ARG A 225 21.25 -4.66 -11.03
CA ARG A 225 21.70 -5.87 -11.74
C ARG A 225 22.85 -5.63 -12.69
N SER A 226 23.09 -4.37 -13.12
CA SER A 226 24.11 -4.04 -14.09
C SER A 226 25.51 -4.48 -13.62
N GLU A 227 26.45 -4.67 -14.56
CA GLU A 227 27.84 -5.02 -14.25
C GLU A 227 28.44 -4.03 -13.23
N LYS A 228 28.28 -2.73 -13.49
CA LYS A 228 28.77 -1.68 -12.59
C LYS A 228 28.06 -1.67 -11.24
N GLY A 229 26.74 -1.90 -11.20
CA GLY A 229 25.96 -2.02 -9.98
C GLY A 229 26.43 -3.20 -9.14
N SER A 230 26.57 -4.36 -9.75
CA SER A 230 27.04 -5.59 -9.10
C SER A 230 28.49 -5.50 -8.62
N GLU A 231 29.35 -4.80 -9.37
CA GLU A 231 30.74 -4.56 -8.98
C GLU A 231 30.83 -3.67 -7.72
N MET A 232 30.03 -2.59 -7.67
CA MET A 232 30.08 -1.63 -6.57
C MET A 232 29.36 -2.11 -5.31
N LEU A 233 28.20 -2.74 -5.44
CA LEU A 233 27.35 -3.13 -4.32
C LEU A 233 27.52 -4.61 -3.93
N LYS A 234 28.11 -5.43 -4.79
CA LYS A 234 28.25 -6.88 -4.62
C LYS A 234 26.87 -7.58 -4.49
N ASN A 235 26.88 -8.87 -4.25
CA ASN A 235 25.66 -9.67 -4.04
C ASN A 235 25.50 -10.05 -2.56
N ASP A 236 25.55 -9.05 -1.67
CA ASP A 236 25.30 -9.24 -0.25
C ASP A 236 23.80 -9.18 0.09
N LEU A 237 23.46 -9.49 1.33
CA LEU A 237 22.06 -9.49 1.79
C LEU A 237 21.38 -8.13 1.58
N LEU A 238 22.09 -7.04 1.82
CA LEU A 238 21.57 -5.69 1.66
C LEU A 238 21.15 -5.42 0.21
N THR A 239 22.03 -5.75 -0.73
CA THR A 239 21.80 -5.57 -2.16
C THR A 239 20.66 -6.47 -2.66
N ARG A 240 20.60 -7.74 -2.20
CA ARG A 240 19.49 -8.65 -2.56
C ARG A 240 18.15 -8.14 -2.07
N ILE A 241 18.05 -7.63 -0.84
CA ILE A 241 16.84 -7.00 -0.30
C ILE A 241 16.44 -5.79 -1.16
N MET A 242 17.37 -4.88 -1.43
CA MET A 242 17.11 -3.70 -2.26
C MET A 242 16.61 -4.09 -3.66
N LEU A 243 17.26 -5.05 -4.28
CA LEU A 243 16.93 -5.54 -5.62
C LEU A 243 15.55 -6.17 -5.66
N LYS A 244 15.23 -7.11 -4.76
CA LYS A 244 13.91 -7.77 -4.73
C LYS A 244 12.78 -6.75 -4.52
N VAL A 245 12.93 -5.86 -3.55
CA VAL A 245 11.89 -4.88 -3.22
C VAL A 245 11.71 -3.86 -4.34
N SER A 246 12.79 -3.34 -4.93
CA SER A 246 12.68 -2.39 -6.05
C SER A 246 12.12 -3.06 -7.31
N SER A 247 12.56 -4.26 -7.65
CA SER A 247 12.02 -5.05 -8.78
C SER A 247 10.51 -5.25 -8.68
N ALA A 248 10.03 -5.72 -7.52
CA ALA A 248 8.60 -5.93 -7.30
C ALA A 248 7.82 -4.61 -7.32
N ALA A 249 8.39 -3.54 -6.76
CA ALA A 249 7.75 -2.23 -6.73
C ALA A 249 7.68 -1.58 -8.12
N GLU A 250 8.76 -1.67 -8.92
CA GLU A 250 8.74 -1.20 -10.32
C GLU A 250 7.71 -1.95 -11.12
N SER A 251 7.73 -3.29 -11.10
CA SER A 251 6.76 -4.13 -11.81
C SER A 251 5.32 -3.73 -11.46
N ARG A 252 5.00 -3.66 -10.16
CA ARG A 252 3.65 -3.33 -9.69
C ARG A 252 3.19 -1.94 -10.11
N LEU A 253 4.05 -0.94 -9.94
CA LEU A 253 3.68 0.48 -10.12
C LEU A 253 3.72 0.91 -11.58
N ASP A 254 4.32 0.10 -12.44
CA ASP A 254 4.32 0.25 -13.90
C ASP A 254 3.20 -0.54 -14.59
N GLY A 255 2.27 -1.12 -13.83
CA GLY A 255 1.08 -1.77 -14.40
C GLY A 255 1.23 -3.26 -14.72
N CYS A 256 2.18 -3.98 -14.10
CA CYS A 256 2.25 -5.44 -14.22
C CYS A 256 0.90 -6.10 -13.88
N PRO A 257 0.42 -7.07 -14.70
CA PRO A 257 -0.87 -7.73 -14.48
C PRO A 257 -0.80 -8.85 -13.41
N LEU A 258 0.27 -8.94 -12.63
CA LEU A 258 0.39 -9.90 -11.54
C LEU A 258 -0.12 -9.29 -10.22
N PRO A 259 -0.80 -10.10 -9.38
CA PRO A 259 -1.21 -9.67 -8.06
C PRO A 259 -0.01 -9.52 -7.12
N THR A 260 -0.18 -8.70 -6.09
CA THR A 260 0.75 -8.54 -4.97
C THR A 260 0.04 -8.85 -3.66
N MET A 261 0.70 -9.51 -2.73
CA MET A 261 0.18 -9.67 -1.38
C MET A 261 0.30 -8.35 -0.63
N SER A 262 -0.82 -7.91 -0.08
CA SER A 262 -0.89 -6.63 0.66
C SER A 262 -0.53 -6.78 2.13
N SER A 263 -0.33 -5.65 2.79
CA SER A 263 -0.29 -5.51 4.24
C SER A 263 -0.89 -4.15 4.59
N SER A 264 -1.73 -4.11 5.61
CA SER A 264 -2.42 -2.85 6.02
C SER A 264 -3.07 -2.12 4.84
N GLY A 265 -3.74 -2.88 3.97
CA GLY A 265 -4.55 -2.38 2.87
C GLY A 265 -3.77 -1.79 1.68
N ALA A 266 -2.47 -2.08 1.53
CA ALA A 266 -1.70 -1.65 0.35
C ALA A 266 -0.66 -2.70 -0.08
N GLY A 267 -0.60 -2.98 -1.40
CA GLY A 267 0.34 -3.96 -1.96
C GLY A 267 1.79 -3.55 -1.75
N THR A 268 2.15 -2.28 -1.99
CA THR A 268 3.53 -1.82 -1.76
C THR A 268 3.98 -1.97 -0.30
N LYS A 269 3.08 -1.83 0.67
CA LYS A 269 3.38 -2.14 2.08
C LYS A 269 3.70 -3.62 2.25
N GLY A 270 2.93 -4.51 1.60
CA GLY A 270 3.19 -5.94 1.60
C GLY A 270 4.56 -6.30 1.03
N LEU A 271 4.98 -5.67 -0.08
CA LEU A 271 6.33 -5.88 -0.63
C LEU A 271 7.41 -5.58 0.41
N VAL A 272 7.30 -4.46 1.12
CA VAL A 272 8.30 -4.00 2.10
C VAL A 272 8.27 -4.78 3.40
N VAL A 273 7.11 -5.31 3.80
CA VAL A 273 7.00 -6.18 4.98
C VAL A 273 7.55 -7.57 4.68
N ILE A 274 7.17 -8.15 3.54
CA ILE A 274 7.38 -9.57 3.24
C ILE A 274 8.79 -9.85 2.71
N LEU A 275 9.21 -9.14 1.65
CA LEU A 275 10.43 -9.50 0.93
C LEU A 275 11.72 -9.33 1.75
N PRO A 276 11.92 -8.23 2.53
CA PRO A 276 13.12 -8.11 3.36
C PRO A 276 13.20 -9.15 4.47
N VAL A 277 12.06 -9.48 5.10
CA VAL A 277 12.00 -10.48 6.18
C VAL A 277 12.24 -11.87 5.62
N SER A 278 11.62 -12.22 4.48
CA SER A 278 11.84 -13.50 3.80
C SER A 278 13.31 -13.67 3.37
N GLU A 279 13.89 -12.65 2.71
CA GLU A 279 15.27 -12.69 2.26
C GLU A 279 16.28 -12.83 3.42
N ALA A 280 16.00 -12.14 4.54
CA ALA A 280 16.82 -12.26 5.74
C ALA A 280 16.68 -13.67 6.37
N ALA A 281 15.48 -14.23 6.39
CA ALA A 281 15.24 -15.56 6.91
C ALA A 281 16.00 -16.64 6.11
N ASP A 282 15.99 -16.52 4.77
CA ASP A 282 16.69 -17.43 3.87
C ASP A 282 18.22 -17.28 4.01
N ALA A 283 18.72 -16.06 4.12
CA ALA A 283 20.15 -15.80 4.33
C ALA A 283 20.68 -16.30 5.69
N LEU A 284 19.81 -16.35 6.70
CA LEU A 284 20.13 -16.88 8.03
C LEU A 284 19.83 -18.38 8.19
N GLU A 285 19.29 -19.02 7.15
CA GLU A 285 18.93 -20.45 7.12
C GLU A 285 18.06 -20.86 8.33
N VAL A 286 17.12 -19.98 8.75
CA VAL A 286 16.25 -20.26 9.90
C VAL A 286 15.16 -21.30 9.54
N SER A 287 14.56 -21.93 10.58
CA SER A 287 13.43 -22.84 10.37
C SER A 287 12.22 -22.12 9.77
N MET A 288 11.36 -22.88 9.06
CA MET A 288 10.10 -22.36 8.51
C MET A 288 9.22 -21.75 9.61
N GLU A 289 9.14 -22.41 10.76
CA GLU A 289 8.42 -21.89 11.94
C GLU A 289 8.89 -20.49 12.33
N LYS A 290 10.21 -20.28 12.41
CA LYS A 290 10.78 -18.96 12.75
C LYS A 290 10.51 -17.93 11.66
N LYS A 291 10.58 -18.33 10.37
CA LYS A 291 10.27 -17.47 9.22
C LYS A 291 8.83 -17.00 9.23
N VAL A 292 7.85 -17.88 9.40
CA VAL A 292 6.42 -17.49 9.39
C VAL A 292 6.05 -16.66 10.63
N ARG A 293 6.67 -16.91 11.79
CA ARG A 293 6.50 -16.06 12.99
C ARG A 293 7.07 -14.65 12.76
N ALA A 294 8.25 -14.53 12.17
CA ALA A 294 8.84 -13.23 11.81
C ALA A 294 7.95 -12.44 10.86
N LEU A 295 7.38 -13.11 9.85
CA LEU A 295 6.40 -12.50 8.94
C LEU A 295 5.14 -12.05 9.69
N ALA A 296 4.59 -12.87 10.58
CA ALA A 296 3.42 -12.52 11.40
C ALA A 296 3.70 -11.28 12.27
N ILE A 297 4.84 -11.24 12.97
CA ILE A 297 5.29 -10.09 13.76
C ILE A 297 5.37 -8.84 12.88
N ALA A 298 6.02 -8.92 11.73
CA ALA A 298 6.18 -7.80 10.82
C ALA A 298 4.83 -7.29 10.30
N HIS A 299 3.89 -8.15 9.91
CA HIS A 299 2.55 -7.75 9.51
C HIS A 299 1.78 -7.06 10.64
N LEU A 300 1.82 -7.61 11.86
CA LEU A 300 1.15 -7.03 13.03
C LEU A 300 1.74 -5.67 13.41
N VAL A 301 3.06 -5.54 13.43
CA VAL A 301 3.75 -4.26 13.70
C VAL A 301 3.42 -3.24 12.62
N ASN A 302 3.39 -3.64 11.35
CA ASN A 302 2.96 -2.76 10.26
C ASN A 302 1.50 -2.29 10.48
N ARG A 303 0.60 -3.19 10.84
CA ARG A 303 -0.79 -2.85 11.14
C ARG A 303 -0.91 -1.93 12.35
N TYR A 304 -0.14 -2.21 13.41
CA TYR A 304 -0.06 -1.40 14.61
C TYR A 304 0.34 0.05 14.29
N ILE A 305 1.43 0.26 13.57
CA ILE A 305 1.91 1.59 13.19
C ILE A 305 0.87 2.32 12.32
N ASN A 306 0.31 1.63 11.31
CA ASN A 306 -0.71 2.22 10.43
C ASN A 306 -2.01 2.57 11.17
N ALA A 307 -2.32 1.95 12.30
CA ALA A 307 -3.46 2.33 13.12
C ALA A 307 -3.32 3.70 13.80
N TYR A 308 -2.08 4.17 14.00
CA TYR A 308 -1.80 5.53 14.50
C TYR A 308 -1.66 6.58 13.41
N ILE A 309 -1.07 6.21 12.25
CA ILE A 309 -0.79 7.15 11.16
C ILE A 309 -2.01 7.38 10.27
N GLY A 310 -2.89 6.38 10.18
CA GLY A 310 -4.02 6.40 9.25
C GLY A 310 -3.66 5.88 7.85
N LYS A 311 -4.70 5.75 7.00
CA LYS A 311 -4.56 5.14 5.66
C LYS A 311 -3.91 6.07 4.64
N LEU A 312 -4.12 7.37 4.76
CA LEU A 312 -3.62 8.40 3.86
C LEU A 312 -2.83 9.42 4.71
N SER A 313 -1.55 9.48 4.52
CA SER A 313 -0.63 10.32 5.30
C SER A 313 0.31 11.07 4.37
N PRO A 314 0.74 12.29 4.75
CA PRO A 314 1.85 12.98 4.06
C PRO A 314 3.18 12.22 4.16
N MET A 315 3.31 11.28 5.11
CA MET A 315 4.47 10.41 5.23
C MET A 315 4.35 9.18 4.34
N CYS A 316 5.47 8.71 3.82
CA CYS A 316 5.56 7.47 3.05
C CYS A 316 5.37 6.25 3.98
N SER A 317 4.11 5.86 4.20
CA SER A 317 3.76 4.73 5.07
C SER A 317 4.40 3.40 4.62
N CYS A 318 4.64 3.21 3.32
CA CYS A 318 5.35 2.04 2.79
C CYS A 318 6.80 1.98 3.29
N VAL A 319 7.44 3.12 3.53
CA VAL A 319 8.78 3.17 4.12
C VAL A 319 8.68 3.25 5.63
N MET A 320 8.03 4.27 6.15
CA MET A 320 8.08 4.59 7.55
C MET A 320 7.43 3.49 8.41
N ALA A 321 6.24 3.00 8.06
CA ALA A 321 5.58 1.93 8.82
C ALA A 321 6.09 0.53 8.44
N SER A 322 6.14 0.24 7.12
CA SER A 322 6.43 -1.14 6.69
C SER A 322 7.90 -1.49 6.82
N SER A 323 8.84 -0.56 6.58
CA SER A 323 10.26 -0.84 6.83
C SER A 323 10.58 -0.93 8.33
N THR A 324 9.88 -0.15 9.18
CA THR A 324 10.00 -0.32 10.64
C THR A 324 9.53 -1.72 11.07
N ALA A 325 8.42 -2.17 10.53
CA ALA A 325 7.91 -3.51 10.78
C ALA A 325 8.85 -4.61 10.28
N ALA A 326 9.42 -4.44 9.08
CA ALA A 326 10.44 -5.35 8.55
C ALA A 326 11.70 -5.36 9.43
N SER A 327 12.14 -4.22 9.95
CA SER A 327 13.27 -4.13 10.89
C SER A 327 13.03 -4.94 12.16
N VAL A 328 11.81 -4.88 12.72
CA VAL A 328 11.42 -5.69 13.89
C VAL A 328 11.44 -7.19 13.53
N GLY A 329 10.88 -7.57 12.37
CA GLY A 329 10.91 -8.96 11.90
C GLY A 329 12.33 -9.49 11.69
N ILE A 330 13.22 -8.70 11.11
CA ILE A 330 14.64 -9.05 10.92
C ILE A 330 15.35 -9.15 12.28
N ALA A 331 15.12 -8.23 13.20
CA ALA A 331 15.69 -8.30 14.56
C ALA A 331 15.24 -9.57 15.30
N TYR A 332 13.98 -9.99 15.15
CA TYR A 332 13.49 -11.27 15.67
C TYR A 332 14.21 -12.47 15.03
N LEU A 333 14.43 -12.47 13.70
CA LEU A 333 15.19 -13.53 13.02
C LEU A 333 16.62 -13.65 13.54
N LEU A 334 17.25 -12.52 13.86
CA LEU A 334 18.59 -12.45 14.45
C LEU A 334 18.63 -12.89 15.93
N GLY A 335 17.49 -13.23 16.54
CA GLY A 335 17.40 -13.66 17.94
C GLY A 335 17.33 -12.52 18.95
N GLY A 336 16.93 -11.33 18.51
CA GLY A 336 16.81 -10.15 19.35
C GLY A 336 15.81 -10.33 20.50
N SER A 337 16.16 -9.79 21.68
CA SER A 337 15.28 -9.70 22.84
C SER A 337 14.11 -8.73 22.61
N ASP A 338 13.09 -8.75 23.48
CA ASP A 338 11.98 -7.77 23.44
C ASP A 338 12.48 -6.32 23.46
N GLU A 339 13.52 -6.04 24.24
CA GLU A 339 14.16 -4.73 24.30
C GLU A 339 14.83 -4.36 22.97
N GLN A 340 15.54 -5.30 22.35
CA GLN A 340 16.20 -5.11 21.05
C GLN A 340 15.21 -4.96 19.89
N LEU A 341 14.06 -5.63 19.95
CA LEU A 341 12.95 -5.34 19.02
C LEU A 341 12.45 -3.89 19.16
N GLY A 342 12.37 -3.38 20.40
CA GLY A 342 12.08 -1.98 20.69
C GLY A 342 13.16 -1.03 20.15
N TYR A 343 14.44 -1.39 20.24
CA TYR A 343 15.55 -0.63 19.65
C TYR A 343 15.45 -0.53 18.14
N ALA A 344 15.03 -1.59 17.44
CA ALA A 344 14.80 -1.55 16.02
C ALA A 344 13.73 -0.49 15.65
N VAL A 345 12.63 -0.41 16.40
CA VAL A 345 11.61 0.64 16.21
C VAL A 345 12.20 2.03 16.46
N ARG A 346 12.96 2.23 17.55
CA ARG A 346 13.57 3.52 17.87
C ARG A 346 14.55 3.96 16.78
N ASN A 347 15.42 3.07 16.31
CA ASN A 347 16.37 3.36 15.24
C ASN A 347 15.67 3.76 13.95
N MET A 348 14.63 3.03 13.55
CA MET A 348 13.83 3.38 12.37
C MET A 348 13.10 4.71 12.54
N SER A 349 12.52 4.98 13.74
CA SER A 349 11.83 6.24 14.02
C SER A 349 12.75 7.46 13.82
N GLY A 350 13.97 7.41 14.33
CA GLY A 350 14.95 8.49 14.16
C GLY A 350 15.55 8.60 12.75
N THR A 351 15.34 7.58 11.90
CA THR A 351 15.98 7.51 10.58
C THR A 351 15.03 7.87 9.44
N VAL A 352 13.82 7.28 9.38
CA VAL A 352 12.97 7.35 8.18
C VAL A 352 11.70 8.19 8.31
N THR A 353 11.40 8.74 9.49
CA THR A 353 10.14 9.46 9.73
C THR A 353 9.90 10.64 8.77
N GLY A 354 10.96 11.29 8.31
CA GLY A 354 10.86 12.46 7.41
C GLY A 354 10.58 12.14 5.94
N MET A 355 10.46 10.87 5.54
CA MET A 355 10.22 10.54 4.13
C MET A 355 8.76 10.86 3.72
N ILE A 356 8.60 11.79 2.80
CA ILE A 356 7.27 12.22 2.32
C ILE A 356 6.64 11.20 1.38
N CYS A 357 5.29 11.19 1.36
CA CYS A 357 4.47 10.50 0.35
C CYS A 357 3.96 11.52 -0.68
N ASP A 358 4.54 11.54 -1.85
CA ASP A 358 4.16 12.39 -2.98
C ASP A 358 3.38 11.61 -4.06
N GLY A 359 2.63 10.59 -3.66
CA GLY A 359 1.76 9.78 -4.50
C GLY A 359 2.34 8.45 -4.94
N GLY A 360 1.44 7.56 -5.41
CA GLY A 360 1.82 6.26 -5.99
C GLY A 360 2.41 6.45 -7.38
N LYS A 361 3.62 5.95 -7.61
CA LYS A 361 4.35 6.06 -8.87
C LYS A 361 5.53 5.09 -8.91
N VAL A 362 6.05 4.82 -10.10
CA VAL A 362 7.20 3.92 -10.28
C VAL A 362 8.41 4.33 -9.43
N GLY A 363 8.67 5.63 -9.29
CA GLY A 363 9.75 6.15 -8.43
C GLY A 363 9.63 5.79 -6.94
N CYS A 364 8.50 5.25 -6.47
CA CYS A 364 8.38 4.68 -5.12
C CYS A 364 9.33 3.49 -4.92
N ALA A 365 9.74 2.80 -5.99
CA ALA A 365 10.72 1.70 -5.92
C ALA A 365 12.03 2.15 -5.27
N MET A 366 12.51 3.38 -5.57
CA MET A 366 13.69 3.94 -4.92
C MET A 366 13.47 4.15 -3.41
N LYS A 367 12.28 4.66 -3.02
CA LYS A 367 11.94 4.87 -1.61
C LYS A 367 11.89 3.56 -0.83
N VAL A 368 11.25 2.53 -1.40
CA VAL A 368 11.13 1.24 -0.69
C VAL A 368 12.44 0.48 -0.64
N ALA A 369 13.31 0.58 -1.65
CA ALA A 369 14.67 0.06 -1.59
C ALA A 369 15.46 0.73 -0.45
N THR A 370 15.43 2.06 -0.36
CA THR A 370 16.07 2.84 0.72
C THR A 370 15.51 2.47 2.10
N GLY A 371 14.19 2.36 2.24
CA GLY A 371 13.55 1.97 3.49
C GLY A 371 13.91 0.56 3.92
N SER A 372 13.97 -0.39 2.98
CA SER A 372 14.34 -1.78 3.27
C SER A 372 15.82 -1.92 3.63
N SER A 373 16.71 -1.13 3.04
CA SER A 373 18.11 -1.07 3.46
C SER A 373 18.27 -0.51 4.88
N ALA A 374 17.52 0.54 5.21
CA ALA A 374 17.47 1.07 6.56
C ALA A 374 16.94 0.04 7.57
N ALA A 375 15.93 -0.76 7.19
CA ALA A 375 15.38 -1.81 8.05
C ALA A 375 16.43 -2.83 8.46
N LEU A 376 17.26 -3.31 7.53
CA LEU A 376 18.35 -4.24 7.84
C LEU A 376 19.39 -3.59 8.75
N LEU A 377 19.84 -2.36 8.44
CA LEU A 377 20.81 -1.64 9.25
C LEU A 377 20.31 -1.41 10.67
N CYS A 378 19.07 -0.95 10.82
CA CYS A 378 18.46 -0.69 12.13
C CYS A 378 18.25 -1.97 12.94
N ALA A 379 17.92 -3.11 12.29
CA ALA A 379 17.83 -4.40 12.96
C ALA A 379 19.21 -4.88 13.47
N LEU A 380 20.23 -4.79 12.62
CA LEU A 380 21.61 -5.17 13.00
C LEU A 380 22.13 -4.34 14.17
N THR A 381 21.98 -3.02 14.10
CA THR A 381 22.41 -2.14 15.21
C THR A 381 21.60 -2.39 16.49
N ALA A 382 20.31 -2.70 16.38
CA ALA A 382 19.47 -3.00 17.51
C ALA A 382 19.92 -4.28 18.27
N VAL A 383 20.20 -5.37 17.56
CA VAL A 383 20.64 -6.63 18.20
C VAL A 383 22.09 -6.58 18.72
N HIS A 384 22.83 -5.54 18.36
CA HIS A 384 24.16 -5.26 18.90
C HIS A 384 24.14 -4.19 20.00
N ASP A 385 22.98 -3.93 20.59
CA ASP A 385 22.78 -2.97 21.69
C ASP A 385 23.27 -1.55 21.34
N ALA A 386 23.03 -1.14 20.07
CA ALA A 386 23.39 0.19 19.56
C ALA A 386 22.12 0.98 19.14
N PRO A 387 21.19 1.28 20.07
CA PRO A 387 20.02 2.10 19.79
C PRO A 387 20.39 3.58 19.73
N LEU A 388 19.62 4.35 18.95
CA LEU A 388 19.59 5.81 19.09
C LEU A 388 19.22 6.18 20.52
N ARG A 389 19.75 7.30 21.01
CA ARG A 389 19.50 7.74 22.37
C ARG A 389 18.06 8.23 22.53
N VAL A 390 17.49 8.06 23.73
CA VAL A 390 16.16 8.61 24.05
C VAL A 390 16.12 10.13 23.86
N SER A 391 17.24 10.81 24.06
CA SER A 391 17.39 12.26 23.84
C SER A 391 17.50 12.69 22.37
N ASP A 392 17.59 11.75 21.42
CA ASP A 392 17.81 12.08 20.03
C ASP A 392 16.46 12.42 19.33
N GLY A 393 16.19 13.70 19.14
CA GLY A 393 15.07 14.21 18.37
C GLY A 393 13.70 13.66 18.83
N ILE A 394 13.07 12.84 17.97
CA ILE A 394 11.75 12.26 18.25
C ILE A 394 11.80 10.88 18.90
N CYS A 395 12.98 10.37 19.22
CA CYS A 395 13.15 9.13 19.95
C CYS A 395 12.51 9.18 21.34
N ALA A 396 12.15 8.03 21.90
CA ALA A 396 11.51 7.93 23.21
C ALA A 396 11.99 6.67 23.95
N GLU A 397 11.64 6.56 25.24
CA GLU A 397 11.99 5.42 26.10
C GLU A 397 11.38 4.13 25.55
N THR A 398 10.09 4.17 25.19
CA THR A 398 9.35 3.01 24.67
C THR A 398 9.21 3.04 23.15
N PRO A 399 9.20 1.88 22.47
CA PRO A 399 8.95 1.82 21.04
C PRO A 399 7.56 2.33 20.68
N GLU A 400 6.58 2.16 21.55
CA GLU A 400 5.21 2.65 21.38
C GLU A 400 5.17 4.19 21.36
N ASP A 401 5.96 4.86 22.20
CA ASP A 401 6.08 6.31 22.19
C ASP A 401 6.80 6.80 20.93
N CYS A 402 7.83 6.12 20.48
CA CYS A 402 8.47 6.40 19.19
C CYS A 402 7.43 6.37 18.06
N ILE A 403 6.56 5.36 18.02
CA ILE A 403 5.50 5.23 17.03
C ILE A 403 4.47 6.37 17.17
N ARG A 404 4.09 6.75 18.38
CA ARG A 404 3.20 7.89 18.62
C ARG A 404 3.81 9.22 18.15
N HIS A 405 5.11 9.43 18.39
CA HIS A 405 5.83 10.62 17.90
C HIS A 405 5.90 10.65 16.37
N MET A 406 6.19 9.51 15.72
CA MET A 406 6.12 9.40 14.25
C MET A 406 4.73 9.80 13.74
N ALA A 407 3.65 9.27 14.35
CA ALA A 407 2.28 9.57 13.97
C ALA A 407 1.94 11.06 14.21
N GLN A 408 2.40 11.65 15.29
CA GLN A 408 2.20 13.06 15.59
C GLN A 408 2.86 13.97 14.53
N ILE A 409 4.11 13.67 14.15
CA ILE A 409 4.79 14.38 13.05
C ILE A 409 3.99 14.28 11.76
N GLY A 410 3.56 13.07 11.39
CA GLY A 410 2.81 12.86 10.14
C GLY A 410 1.43 13.54 10.13
N ASN A 411 0.67 13.38 11.20
CA ASN A 411 -0.72 13.82 11.24
C ASN A 411 -0.85 15.32 11.53
N GLN A 412 0.00 15.87 12.39
CA GLN A 412 -0.06 17.28 12.81
C GLN A 412 1.06 18.11 12.18
N GLY A 413 2.32 17.64 12.31
CA GLY A 413 3.47 18.41 11.84
C GLY A 413 3.53 18.57 10.33
N MET A 414 3.05 17.58 9.57
CA MET A 414 3.07 17.57 8.11
C MET A 414 1.70 17.92 7.47
N ALA A 415 0.76 18.52 8.22
CA ALA A 415 -0.59 18.83 7.73
C ALA A 415 -0.64 19.70 6.46
N GLN A 416 0.35 20.56 6.26
CA GLN A 416 0.45 21.40 5.05
C GLN A 416 1.18 20.71 3.90
N THR A 417 1.91 19.65 4.17
CA THR A 417 2.76 18.97 3.19
C THR A 417 1.93 18.39 2.03
N ASP A 418 0.78 17.78 2.31
CA ASP A 418 -0.10 17.24 1.26
C ASP A 418 -0.64 18.34 0.34
N LYS A 419 -1.00 19.49 0.88
CA LYS A 419 -1.49 20.62 0.09
C LYS A 419 -0.39 21.14 -0.84
N GLU A 420 0.83 21.27 -0.33
CA GLU A 420 1.96 21.74 -1.11
C GLU A 420 2.35 20.73 -2.20
N ILE A 421 2.36 19.42 -1.89
CA ILE A 421 2.61 18.36 -2.87
C ILE A 421 1.56 18.43 -4.00
N ILE A 422 0.28 18.56 -3.66
CA ILE A 422 -0.81 18.63 -4.65
C ILE A 422 -0.64 19.89 -5.52
N HIS A 423 -0.34 21.04 -4.91
CA HIS A 423 -0.09 22.27 -5.64
C HIS A 423 1.05 22.13 -6.67
N ILE A 424 2.17 21.51 -6.25
CA ILE A 424 3.30 21.20 -7.14
C ILE A 424 2.85 20.23 -8.26
N MET A 425 2.04 19.23 -7.96
CA MET A 425 1.54 18.28 -8.96
C MET A 425 0.63 18.96 -9.99
N GLU A 426 -0.22 19.88 -9.58
CA GLU A 426 -1.13 20.63 -10.45
C GLU A 426 -0.39 21.59 -11.39
N GLN A 427 0.74 22.14 -10.97
CA GLN A 427 1.58 23.00 -11.81
C GLN A 427 2.31 22.26 -12.93
N LYS A 428 2.37 20.95 -12.89
CA LYS A 428 3.05 20.10 -13.92
C LYS A 428 2.15 19.72 -15.10
N LYS A 429 0.90 20.17 -15.09
CA LYS A 429 -0.10 19.86 -16.12
C LYS A 429 -0.01 20.83 -17.32
#